data_fca2b0bdeafb641e2e6249253c58d1bd
#
_entry.id   fca2b0bdeafb641e2e6249253c58d1bd
#
_cell.length_a   1.000
_cell.length_b   1.000
_cell.length_c   1.000
_cell.angle_alpha   90.00
_cell.angle_beta   90.00
_cell.angle_gamma   90.00
#
_symmetry.space_group_name_H-M   'P 1'
#
loop_
_entity.id
_entity.type
_entity.pdbx_description
1 polymer ?
#
loop_
_entity_poly.entity_id
_entity_poly.type
_entity_poly.pdbx_seq_one_letter_code
_entity_poly.pdbx_strand_id
1 'polypeptide(L)'
;MMTAFVAELVRAANEIDKVSPLEVTRMLHRAIVSIRDLRESLGIPGSGTAADDVIFLFDVATDAERLRGAERAAALLKAADMLRTLHVATNEGTRVWIYEQTPLT
;
A
#
# COMPACT_ATOMS: atom_id res chain seq x y z
N MET A 1 11.72 5.47 4.12
CA MET A 1 11.68 4.01 4.17
C MET A 1 10.26 3.49 4.09
N MET A 2 10.06 2.44 3.33
CA MET A 2 8.73 1.86 3.11
C MET A 2 8.09 1.39 4.43
N THR A 3 8.88 0.76 5.30
CA THR A 3 8.40 0.27 6.57
C THR A 3 7.84 1.38 7.46
N ALA A 4 8.52 2.52 7.48
CA ALA A 4 8.07 3.67 8.26
C ALA A 4 6.74 4.21 7.71
N PHE A 5 6.59 4.25 6.39
CA PHE A 5 5.35 4.72 5.78
C PHE A 5 4.19 3.77 6.06
N VAL A 6 4.42 2.45 6.01
CA VAL A 6 3.39 1.48 6.37
C VAL A 6 2.93 1.71 7.81
N ALA A 7 3.87 1.94 8.73
CA ALA A 7 3.53 2.24 10.11
C ALA A 7 2.71 3.53 10.24
N GLU A 8 3.03 4.55 9.45
CA GLU A 8 2.25 5.78 9.43
C GLU A 8 0.81 5.55 8.98
N LEU A 9 0.63 4.73 7.95
CA LEU A 9 -0.72 4.40 7.46
C LEU A 9 -1.54 3.69 8.53
N VAL A 10 -0.94 2.71 9.21
CA VAL A 10 -1.62 1.96 10.27
C VAL A 10 -1.96 2.89 11.43
N ARG A 11 -1.03 3.74 11.83
CA ARG A 11 -1.26 4.69 12.91
C ARG A 11 -2.40 5.64 12.57
N ALA A 12 -2.39 6.19 11.35
CA ALA A 12 -3.45 7.10 10.91
C ALA A 12 -4.80 6.40 10.94
N ALA A 13 -4.87 5.14 10.53
CA ALA A 13 -6.10 4.38 10.57
C ALA A 13 -6.59 4.19 12.00
N ASN A 14 -5.68 3.88 12.92
CA ASN A 14 -6.03 3.68 14.32
C ASN A 14 -6.44 4.98 15.03
N GLU A 15 -5.95 6.11 14.55
CA GLU A 15 -6.24 7.42 15.11
C GLU A 15 -7.04 8.27 14.13
N ILE A 16 -7.94 7.65 13.39
CA ILE A 16 -8.62 8.30 12.27
C ILE A 16 -9.37 9.57 12.68
N ASP A 17 -9.87 9.64 13.91
CA ASP A 17 -10.56 10.81 14.39
C ASP A 17 -9.65 12.03 14.55
N LYS A 18 -8.35 11.80 14.60
CA LYS A 18 -7.34 12.85 14.73
C LYS A 18 -6.71 13.22 13.39
N VAL A 19 -7.08 12.52 12.33
CA VAL A 19 -6.50 12.73 11.00
C VAL A 19 -7.54 13.39 10.11
N SER A 20 -7.17 14.52 9.50
CA SER A 20 -8.07 15.23 8.62
C SER A 20 -8.30 14.46 7.32
N PRO A 21 -9.45 14.67 6.66
CA PRO A 21 -9.67 14.06 5.34
C PRO A 21 -8.58 14.43 4.33
N LEU A 22 -8.05 15.65 4.38
CA LEU A 22 -6.98 16.07 3.49
C LEU A 22 -5.71 15.27 3.71
N GLU A 23 -5.36 15.00 4.97
CA GLU A 23 -4.21 14.17 5.29
C GLU A 23 -4.40 12.75 4.77
N VAL A 24 -5.61 12.20 4.92
CA VAL A 24 -5.94 10.88 4.38
C VAL A 24 -5.74 10.87 2.87
N THR A 25 -6.25 11.89 2.18
CA THR A 25 -6.09 12.01 0.73
C THR A 25 -4.62 11.99 0.32
N ARG A 26 -3.80 12.79 1.02
CA ARG A 26 -2.36 12.86 0.73
C ARG A 26 -1.66 11.53 0.98
N MET A 27 -1.99 10.87 2.08
CA MET A 27 -1.40 9.59 2.41
C MET A 27 -1.78 8.51 1.40
N LEU A 28 -3.04 8.51 0.97
CA LEU A 28 -3.50 7.54 -0.03
C LEU A 28 -2.86 7.78 -1.40
N HIS A 29 -2.72 9.03 -1.82
CA HIS A 29 -2.03 9.34 -3.07
C HIS A 29 -0.57 8.87 -3.02
N ARG A 30 0.11 9.12 -1.92
CA ARG A 30 1.48 8.67 -1.72
C ARG A 30 1.57 7.14 -1.76
N ALA A 31 0.59 6.48 -1.13
CA ALA A 31 0.53 5.01 -1.14
C ALA A 31 0.32 4.47 -2.55
N ILE A 32 -0.58 5.08 -3.31
CA ILE A 32 -0.85 4.66 -4.69
C ILE A 32 0.41 4.75 -5.54
N VAL A 33 1.14 5.85 -5.43
CA VAL A 33 2.41 6.02 -6.18
C VAL A 33 3.41 4.93 -5.77
N SER A 34 3.55 4.69 -4.48
CA SER A 34 4.46 3.67 -3.97
C SER A 34 4.08 2.26 -4.43
N ILE A 35 2.78 1.96 -4.42
CA ILE A 35 2.27 0.66 -4.89
C ILE A 35 2.60 0.48 -6.37
N ARG A 36 2.34 1.50 -7.17
CA ARG A 36 2.61 1.43 -8.60
C ARG A 36 4.10 1.24 -8.88
N ASP A 37 4.95 1.97 -8.17
CA ASP A 37 6.40 1.85 -8.33
C ASP A 37 6.90 0.47 -7.96
N LEU A 38 6.41 -0.09 -6.85
CA LEU A 38 6.81 -1.43 -6.43
C LEU A 38 6.35 -2.50 -7.40
N ARG A 39 5.12 -2.38 -7.90
CA ARG A 39 4.60 -3.34 -8.87
C ARG A 39 5.38 -3.28 -10.17
N GLU A 40 5.74 -2.09 -10.61
CA GLU A 40 6.56 -1.92 -11.81
C GLU A 40 7.94 -2.56 -11.60
N SER A 41 8.54 -2.36 -10.43
CA SER A 41 9.84 -2.96 -10.10
C SER A 41 9.78 -4.48 -10.09
N LEU A 42 8.64 -5.05 -9.70
CA LEU A 42 8.45 -6.50 -9.66
C LEU A 42 7.99 -7.07 -11.00
N GLY A 43 7.72 -6.23 -11.98
CA GLY A 43 7.22 -6.67 -13.27
C GLY A 43 5.80 -7.19 -13.24
N ILE A 44 5.00 -6.78 -12.25
CA ILE A 44 3.62 -7.22 -12.12
C ILE A 44 2.73 -6.45 -13.10
N PRO A 45 1.92 -7.16 -13.90
CA PRO A 45 1.00 -6.48 -14.81
C PRO A 45 0.00 -5.60 -14.06
N GLY A 46 -0.35 -4.47 -14.64
CA GLY A 46 -1.27 -3.52 -14.02
C GLY A 46 -2.73 -3.88 -14.19
N SER A 47 -3.08 -5.16 -14.19
CA SER A 47 -4.45 -5.61 -14.43
C SER A 47 -4.93 -6.55 -13.31
N GLY A 48 -6.22 -6.82 -13.29
CA GLY A 48 -6.81 -7.74 -12.34
C GLY A 48 -7.13 -7.12 -10.99
N THR A 49 -7.19 -7.94 -9.97
CA THR A 49 -7.63 -7.54 -8.63
C THR A 49 -6.80 -6.40 -8.04
N ALA A 50 -5.50 -6.41 -8.29
CA ALA A 50 -4.64 -5.37 -7.76
C ALA A 50 -4.96 -3.99 -8.37
N ALA A 51 -5.35 -3.96 -9.63
CA ALA A 51 -5.77 -2.71 -10.27
C ALA A 51 -7.06 -2.19 -9.63
N ASP A 52 -8.00 -3.10 -9.32
CA ASP A 52 -9.25 -2.74 -8.66
C ASP A 52 -9.00 -2.17 -7.27
N ASP A 53 -8.04 -2.73 -6.54
CA ASP A 53 -7.67 -2.23 -5.22
C ASP A 53 -7.09 -0.81 -5.29
N VAL A 54 -6.28 -0.53 -6.31
CA VAL A 54 -5.75 0.82 -6.51
C VAL A 54 -6.87 1.81 -6.84
N ILE A 55 -7.84 1.40 -7.64
CA ILE A 55 -9.00 2.21 -7.96
C ILE A 55 -9.78 2.53 -6.69
N PHE A 56 -9.98 1.54 -5.83
CA PHE A 56 -10.64 1.73 -4.54
C PHE A 56 -9.93 2.78 -3.70
N LEU A 57 -8.61 2.71 -3.59
CA LEU A 57 -7.83 3.69 -2.83
C LEU A 57 -7.96 5.08 -3.43
N PHE A 58 -7.94 5.17 -4.75
CA PHE A 58 -8.08 6.45 -5.44
C PHE A 58 -9.46 7.06 -5.19
N ASP A 59 -10.51 6.25 -5.25
CA ASP A 59 -11.87 6.71 -5.01
C ASP A 59 -12.03 7.25 -3.59
N VAL A 60 -11.47 6.54 -2.60
CA VAL A 60 -11.51 7.02 -1.22
C VAL A 60 -10.73 8.32 -1.07
N ALA A 61 -9.57 8.42 -1.71
CA ALA A 61 -8.77 9.64 -1.66
C ALA A 61 -9.54 10.84 -2.23
N THR A 62 -10.29 10.61 -3.29
CA THR A 62 -11.07 11.67 -3.93
C THR A 62 -12.25 12.11 -3.08
N ASP A 63 -12.91 11.15 -2.42
CA ASP A 63 -14.14 11.41 -1.67
C ASP A 63 -13.95 11.45 -0.15
N ALA A 64 -12.71 11.58 0.32
CA ALA A 64 -12.39 11.46 1.75
C ALA A 64 -13.26 12.32 2.66
N GLU A 65 -13.56 13.55 2.24
CA GLU A 65 -14.37 14.45 3.04
C GLU A 65 -15.82 13.99 3.24
N ARG A 66 -16.32 13.20 2.29
CA ARG A 66 -17.69 12.70 2.32
C ARG A 66 -17.83 11.37 3.03
N LEU A 67 -16.72 10.69 3.22
CA LEU A 67 -16.74 9.37 3.80
C LEU A 67 -16.63 9.40 5.32
N ARG A 68 -17.10 8.34 5.96
CA ARG A 68 -16.98 8.20 7.41
C ARG A 68 -15.55 7.87 7.77
N GLY A 69 -15.18 8.13 9.03
CA GLY A 69 -13.87 7.76 9.52
C GLY A 69 -13.54 6.30 9.32
N ALA A 70 -14.51 5.41 9.56
CA ALA A 70 -14.30 3.97 9.38
C ALA A 70 -13.92 3.63 7.94
N GLU A 71 -14.52 4.29 6.97
CA GLU A 71 -14.21 4.05 5.57
C GLU A 71 -12.82 4.56 5.20
N ARG A 72 -12.45 5.73 5.71
CA ARG A 72 -11.11 6.27 5.51
C ARG A 72 -10.06 5.38 6.17
N ALA A 73 -10.34 4.91 7.38
CA ALA A 73 -9.44 4.02 8.09
C ALA A 73 -9.25 2.69 7.33
N ALA A 74 -10.35 2.14 6.81
CA ALA A 74 -10.28 0.90 6.03
C ALA A 74 -9.38 1.06 4.80
N ALA A 75 -9.47 2.20 4.12
CA ALA A 75 -8.62 2.45 2.95
C ALA A 75 -7.16 2.57 3.33
N LEU A 76 -6.86 3.23 4.44
CA LEU A 76 -5.47 3.35 4.92
C LEU A 76 -4.90 1.98 5.28
N LEU A 77 -5.70 1.13 5.93
CA LEU A 77 -5.26 -0.22 6.28
C LEU A 77 -5.07 -1.07 5.02
N LYS A 78 -5.95 -0.91 4.03
CA LYS A 78 -5.81 -1.61 2.75
C LYS A 78 -4.51 -1.22 2.06
N ALA A 79 -4.21 0.08 2.03
CA ALA A 79 -2.98 0.56 1.43
C ALA A 79 -1.75 0.00 2.16
N ALA A 80 -1.79 -0.01 3.49
CA ALA A 80 -0.70 -0.55 4.30
C ALA A 80 -0.48 -2.04 4.00
N ASP A 81 -1.57 -2.79 3.89
CA ASP A 81 -1.51 -4.22 3.59
C ASP A 81 -0.91 -4.48 2.21
N MET A 82 -1.34 -3.72 1.21
CA MET A 82 -0.82 -3.85 -0.14
C MET A 82 0.68 -3.55 -0.20
N LEU A 83 1.12 -2.48 0.46
CA LEU A 83 2.53 -2.11 0.50
C LEU A 83 3.36 -3.16 1.22
N ARG A 84 2.85 -3.68 2.34
CA ARG A 84 3.53 -4.73 3.08
C ARG A 84 3.69 -5.98 2.25
N THR A 85 2.64 -6.39 1.57
CA THR A 85 2.66 -7.58 0.71
C THR A 85 3.67 -7.43 -0.42
N LEU A 86 3.69 -6.27 -1.07
CA LEU A 86 4.64 -6.02 -2.16
C LEU A 86 6.08 -5.95 -1.65
N HIS A 87 6.28 -5.38 -0.47
CA HIS A 87 7.60 -5.31 0.14
C HIS A 87 8.13 -6.70 0.48
N VAL A 88 7.28 -7.56 1.04
CA VAL A 88 7.63 -8.94 1.34
C VAL A 88 7.94 -9.69 0.04
N ALA A 89 7.13 -9.51 -0.99
CA ALA A 89 7.36 -10.14 -2.29
C ALA A 89 8.72 -9.75 -2.88
N THR A 90 9.11 -8.49 -2.72
CA THR A 90 10.42 -8.02 -3.18
C THR A 90 11.54 -8.74 -2.44
N ASN A 91 11.43 -8.83 -1.12
CA ASN A 91 12.43 -9.50 -0.29
C ASN A 91 12.46 -11.00 -0.56
N GLU A 92 11.30 -11.62 -0.70
CA GLU A 92 11.19 -13.04 -1.00
C GLU A 92 11.81 -13.35 -2.37
N GLY A 93 11.54 -12.51 -3.36
CA GLY A 93 12.14 -12.66 -4.68
C GLY A 93 13.65 -12.60 -4.62
N THR A 94 14.20 -11.68 -3.83
CA THR A 94 15.64 -11.58 -3.65
C THR A 94 16.22 -12.82 -2.98
N ARG A 95 15.54 -13.34 -1.97
CA ARG A 95 15.98 -14.55 -1.28
C ARG A 95 15.99 -15.75 -2.20
N VAL A 96 14.93 -15.91 -2.97
CA VAL A 96 14.82 -17.02 -3.92
C VAL A 96 15.96 -16.95 -4.91
N TRP A 97 16.27 -15.76 -5.41
CA TRP A 97 17.37 -15.58 -6.33
C TRP A 97 18.70 -15.99 -5.71
N ILE A 98 18.95 -15.62 -4.46
CA ILE A 98 20.17 -15.98 -3.76
C ILE A 98 20.29 -17.50 -3.60
N TYR A 99 19.21 -18.15 -3.22
CA TYR A 99 19.20 -19.60 -3.06
C TYR A 99 19.43 -20.32 -4.38
N GLU A 100 18.91 -19.81 -5.47
CA GLU A 100 19.14 -20.39 -6.78
C GLU A 100 20.58 -20.24 -7.22
N GLN A 101 21.21 -19.13 -6.84
CA GLN A 101 22.62 -18.89 -7.15
C GLN A 101 23.55 -19.75 -6.31
N THR A 102 23.12 -20.11 -5.12
CA THR A 102 23.91 -20.91 -4.19
C THR A 102 23.23 -22.27 -4.02
N PRO A 103 23.73 -23.31 -4.73
CA PRO A 103 23.07 -24.60 -4.62
C PRO A 103 23.02 -25.08 -3.18
N LEU A 104 21.84 -25.38 -2.76
CA LEU A 104 21.62 -25.96 -1.44
C LEU A 104 21.71 -27.45 -1.60
N THR A 105 22.78 -27.91 -1.31
CA THR A 105 22.98 -29.34 -1.41
C THR A 105 22.43 -30.05 -0.18
#